data_d56765b3bb842bdd6341824a9ccdd49f
#
_entry.id   d56765b3bb842bdd6341824a9ccdd49f
#
_cell.length_a   1.000
_cell.length_b   1.000
_cell.length_c   1.000
_cell.angle_alpha   90.00
_cell.angle_beta   90.00
_cell.angle_gamma   90.00
#
_symmetry.space_group_name_H-M   'P 1'
#
loop_
_entity.id
_entity.type
_entity.pdbx_description
1 polymer ?
#
loop_
_entity_poly.entity_id
_entity_poly.type
_entity_poly.pdbx_seq_one_letter_code
_entity_poly.pdbx_strand_id
1 'polypeptide(L)'
;MLMLAKWVMSGPIPALALAAILAIVPGFGWASGAVVALVALRKNATDAMAPLIGGLAVAMLVNWTAGDFSQAGLVIAAMAGALVLANSRSLAWALLASSAVSALFMVLVLNLAPGKIDQMVQIYQPMFDAWLDELKKNDTEGVFNAINVRSVVIEATAMVVVISSSAALLVARWLQAKLYNPGGFKQEFHNLRLLPVMSALLVLVLFVSQQYQEARVLLPPAIVPLLLAGLALVHGFAGRKPNNGPLLVFFYIGLVFSAGLGVMLLIAAAIMDSFADFRSRFQKRYE
;
A
#
# COMPACT_ATOMS: atom_id res chain seq x y z
N MET A 1 19.26 9.82 0.92
CA MET A 1 18.51 8.79 0.18
C MET A 1 19.24 8.29 -1.07
N LEU A 2 19.68 9.15 -2.02
CA LEU A 2 20.35 8.67 -3.24
C LEU A 2 21.68 7.96 -2.99
N MET A 3 22.46 8.37 -2.00
CA MET A 3 23.71 7.67 -1.62
C MET A 3 23.42 6.25 -1.14
N LEU A 4 22.39 6.07 -0.29
CA LEU A 4 21.95 4.75 0.17
C LEU A 4 21.47 3.87 -0.99
N ALA A 5 20.70 4.43 -1.92
CA ALA A 5 20.24 3.71 -3.10
C ALA A 5 21.41 3.24 -3.99
N LYS A 6 22.43 4.10 -4.20
CA LYS A 6 23.66 3.71 -4.92
C LYS A 6 24.41 2.61 -4.18
N TRP A 7 24.49 2.70 -2.86
CA TRP A 7 25.16 1.69 -2.03
C TRP A 7 24.42 0.33 -2.10
N VAL A 8 23.10 0.32 -2.01
CA VAL A 8 22.27 -0.89 -2.22
C VAL A 8 22.53 -1.52 -3.58
N MET A 9 22.67 -0.70 -4.62
CA MET A 9 22.89 -1.19 -5.99
C MET A 9 24.32 -1.68 -6.26
N SER A 10 25.28 -1.46 -5.34
CA SER A 10 26.67 -1.88 -5.50
C SER A 10 26.88 -3.39 -5.32
N GLY A 11 25.95 -4.10 -4.63
CA GLY A 11 26.07 -5.55 -4.47
C GLY A 11 24.97 -6.17 -3.59
N PRO A 12 24.96 -7.52 -3.49
CA PRO A 12 23.98 -8.23 -2.68
C PRO A 12 24.15 -8.02 -1.17
N ILE A 13 25.40 -7.91 -0.68
CA ILE A 13 25.70 -7.71 0.74
C ILE A 13 25.18 -6.35 1.25
N PRO A 14 25.49 -5.21 0.58
CA PRO A 14 24.91 -3.92 0.94
C PRO A 14 23.38 -3.91 0.95
N ALA A 15 22.76 -4.54 -0.04
CA ALA A 15 21.31 -4.63 -0.14
C ALA A 15 20.71 -5.45 1.02
N LEU A 16 21.28 -6.61 1.32
CA LEU A 16 20.88 -7.46 2.46
C LEU A 16 21.05 -6.72 3.78
N ALA A 17 22.21 -6.11 4.01
CA ALA A 17 22.50 -5.41 5.26
C ALA A 17 21.52 -4.26 5.50
N LEU A 18 21.24 -3.42 4.48
CA LEU A 18 20.30 -2.31 4.64
C LEU A 18 18.86 -2.82 4.84
N ALA A 19 18.42 -3.84 4.09
CA ALA A 19 17.11 -4.41 4.28
C ALA A 19 16.92 -4.98 5.70
N ALA A 20 17.93 -5.68 6.23
CA ALA A 20 17.92 -6.23 7.58
C ALA A 20 17.91 -5.12 8.65
N ILE A 21 18.75 -4.09 8.53
CA ILE A 21 18.80 -2.97 9.47
C ILE A 21 17.45 -2.24 9.51
N LEU A 22 16.86 -1.95 8.35
CA LEU A 22 15.58 -1.25 8.28
C LEU A 22 14.41 -2.11 8.80
N ALA A 23 14.55 -3.44 8.76
CA ALA A 23 13.56 -4.35 9.33
C ALA A 23 13.56 -4.36 10.87
N ILE A 24 14.68 -3.99 11.52
CA ILE A 24 14.77 -3.90 13.00
C ILE A 24 14.04 -2.65 13.52
N VAL A 25 14.08 -1.55 12.76
CA VAL A 25 13.59 -0.26 13.23
C VAL A 25 12.07 -0.21 13.17
N PRO A 26 11.37 -0.02 14.31
CA PRO A 26 9.92 0.09 14.32
C PRO A 26 9.40 1.16 13.35
N GLY A 27 8.39 0.83 12.57
CA GLY A 27 7.81 1.74 11.57
C GLY A 27 8.58 1.87 10.25
N PHE A 28 9.79 1.28 10.12
CA PHE A 28 10.59 1.35 8.90
C PHE A 28 10.57 0.07 8.05
N GLY A 29 9.76 -0.91 8.39
CA GLY A 29 9.62 -2.15 7.61
C GLY A 29 9.29 -1.92 6.12
N TRP A 30 8.52 -0.88 5.80
CA TRP A 30 8.25 -0.48 4.42
C TRP A 30 9.52 -0.06 3.66
N ALA A 31 10.50 0.53 4.34
CA ALA A 31 11.76 0.92 3.72
C ALA A 31 12.63 -0.32 3.42
N SER A 32 12.58 -1.37 4.26
CA SER A 32 13.15 -2.69 3.94
C SER A 32 12.53 -3.25 2.65
N GLY A 33 11.19 -3.21 2.54
CA GLY A 33 10.48 -3.57 1.30
C GLY A 33 10.90 -2.74 0.09
N ALA A 34 11.17 -1.43 0.27
CA ALA A 34 11.65 -0.56 -0.80
C ALA A 34 13.06 -0.94 -1.29
N VAL A 35 13.95 -1.40 -0.40
CA VAL A 35 15.26 -1.93 -0.80
C VAL A 35 15.10 -3.18 -1.66
N VAL A 36 14.28 -4.14 -1.23
CA VAL A 36 14.01 -5.37 -1.98
C VAL A 36 13.40 -5.05 -3.35
N ALA A 37 12.37 -4.20 -3.37
CA ALA A 37 11.72 -3.77 -4.59
C ALA A 37 12.66 -3.04 -5.56
N LEU A 38 13.57 -2.19 -5.05
CA LEU A 38 14.56 -1.48 -5.88
C LEU A 38 15.50 -2.45 -6.60
N VAL A 39 15.98 -3.48 -5.89
CA VAL A 39 16.86 -4.50 -6.49
C VAL A 39 16.08 -5.31 -7.52
N ALA A 40 14.84 -5.74 -7.21
CA ALA A 40 13.98 -6.48 -8.12
C ALA A 40 13.66 -5.69 -9.40
N LEU A 41 13.37 -4.38 -9.28
CA LEU A 41 13.11 -3.50 -10.41
C LEU A 41 14.29 -3.32 -11.36
N ARG A 42 15.51 -3.34 -10.84
CA ARG A 42 16.69 -2.98 -11.63
C ARG A 42 17.50 -4.17 -12.12
N LYS A 43 17.57 -5.21 -11.30
CA LYS A 43 18.32 -6.43 -11.63
C LYS A 43 17.35 -7.54 -12.05
N ASN A 44 16.98 -8.41 -11.15
CA ASN A 44 16.04 -9.51 -11.36
C ASN A 44 15.58 -10.10 -10.03
N ALA A 45 14.73 -11.13 -10.10
CA ALA A 45 14.23 -11.82 -8.92
C ALA A 45 15.33 -12.48 -8.10
N THR A 46 16.32 -13.09 -8.76
CA THR A 46 17.42 -13.82 -8.09
C THR A 46 18.28 -12.87 -7.27
N ASP A 47 18.64 -11.72 -7.82
CA ASP A 47 19.44 -10.70 -7.10
C ASP A 47 18.68 -10.11 -5.91
N ALA A 48 17.34 -10.03 -6.02
CA ALA A 48 16.47 -9.53 -4.95
C ALA A 48 16.30 -10.54 -3.81
N MET A 49 16.66 -11.81 -3.97
CA MET A 49 16.54 -12.82 -2.92
C MET A 49 17.41 -12.52 -1.70
N ALA A 50 18.63 -11.99 -1.90
CA ALA A 50 19.51 -11.66 -0.78
C ALA A 50 18.88 -10.62 0.17
N PRO A 51 18.46 -9.40 -0.27
CA PRO A 51 17.78 -8.45 0.60
C PRO A 51 16.41 -8.94 1.08
N LEU A 52 15.69 -9.76 0.31
CA LEU A 52 14.44 -10.38 0.74
C LEU A 52 14.67 -11.28 1.96
N ILE A 53 15.61 -12.21 1.87
CA ILE A 53 15.94 -13.15 2.96
C ILE A 53 16.39 -12.36 4.20
N GLY A 54 17.27 -11.37 4.04
CA GLY A 54 17.75 -10.54 5.15
C GLY A 54 16.59 -9.77 5.84
N GLY A 55 15.73 -9.13 5.06
CA GLY A 55 14.57 -8.41 5.56
C GLY A 55 13.55 -9.33 6.25
N LEU A 56 13.24 -10.50 5.65
CA LEU A 56 12.30 -11.47 6.21
C LEU A 56 12.83 -12.12 7.49
N ALA A 57 14.08 -12.54 7.50
CA ALA A 57 14.67 -13.19 8.68
C ALA A 57 14.61 -12.27 9.90
N VAL A 58 14.96 -11.00 9.71
CA VAL A 58 14.93 -10.01 10.80
C VAL A 58 13.49 -9.66 11.16
N ALA A 59 12.60 -9.45 10.20
CA ALA A 59 11.18 -9.19 10.45
C ALA A 59 10.55 -10.31 11.30
N MET A 60 10.84 -11.56 10.94
CA MET A 60 10.37 -12.72 11.70
C MET A 60 10.93 -12.76 13.12
N LEU A 61 12.24 -12.52 13.30
CA LEU A 61 12.87 -12.53 14.62
C LEU A 61 12.32 -11.44 15.55
N VAL A 62 12.15 -10.22 15.03
CA VAL A 62 11.70 -9.06 15.82
C VAL A 62 10.22 -9.17 16.20
N ASN A 63 9.38 -9.62 15.28
CA ASN A 63 7.92 -9.58 15.47
C ASN A 63 7.33 -10.94 15.91
N TRP A 64 8.16 -11.97 16.09
CA TRP A 64 7.70 -13.32 16.44
C TRP A 64 6.88 -13.36 17.74
N THR A 65 7.34 -12.65 18.75
CA THR A 65 6.67 -12.60 20.07
C THR A 65 5.37 -11.81 20.05
N ALA A 66 5.28 -10.79 19.20
CA ALA A 66 4.07 -10.00 19.03
C ALA A 66 3.02 -10.66 18.11
N GLY A 67 3.40 -11.74 17.40
CA GLY A 67 2.52 -12.37 16.41
C GLY A 67 2.32 -11.54 15.14
N ASP A 68 3.04 -10.41 14.98
CA ASP A 68 2.87 -9.50 13.84
C ASP A 68 3.68 -9.97 12.64
N PHE A 69 2.98 -10.44 11.60
CA PHE A 69 3.55 -10.84 10.32
C PHE A 69 3.45 -9.75 9.23
N SER A 70 2.89 -8.59 9.56
CA SER A 70 2.62 -7.53 8.57
C SER A 70 3.86 -7.14 7.77
N GLN A 71 5.03 -7.06 8.45
CA GLN A 71 6.28 -6.72 7.82
C GLN A 71 6.75 -7.78 6.80
N ALA A 72 6.55 -9.07 7.06
CA ALA A 72 6.87 -10.12 6.09
C ALA A 72 5.95 -10.00 4.85
N GLY A 73 4.65 -9.82 5.07
CA GLY A 73 3.67 -9.64 4.01
C GLY A 73 3.98 -8.45 3.10
N LEU A 74 4.30 -7.30 3.70
CA LEU A 74 4.60 -6.10 2.92
C LEU A 74 5.86 -6.24 2.06
N VAL A 75 6.93 -6.89 2.56
CA VAL A 75 8.18 -7.06 1.81
C VAL A 75 7.96 -7.99 0.61
N ILE A 76 7.25 -9.12 0.82
CA ILE A 76 6.91 -10.07 -0.26
C ILE A 76 6.02 -9.38 -1.31
N ALA A 77 4.99 -8.65 -0.88
CA ALA A 77 4.08 -7.96 -1.77
C ALA A 77 4.76 -6.82 -2.56
N ALA A 78 5.66 -6.07 -1.93
CA ALA A 78 6.45 -5.04 -2.61
C ALA A 78 7.37 -5.64 -3.69
N MET A 79 8.03 -6.77 -3.41
CA MET A 79 8.84 -7.50 -4.38
C MET A 79 7.98 -7.98 -5.56
N ALA A 80 6.82 -8.58 -5.30
CA ALA A 80 5.92 -9.06 -6.35
C ALA A 80 5.47 -7.91 -7.27
N GLY A 81 5.04 -6.77 -6.70
CA GLY A 81 4.70 -5.57 -7.46
C GLY A 81 5.89 -5.06 -8.30
N ALA A 82 7.11 -5.07 -7.73
CA ALA A 82 8.32 -4.65 -8.43
C ALA A 82 8.64 -5.54 -9.64
N LEU A 83 8.54 -6.85 -9.50
CA LEU A 83 8.74 -7.81 -10.59
C LEU A 83 7.70 -7.63 -11.71
N VAL A 84 6.44 -7.41 -11.35
CA VAL A 84 5.40 -7.12 -12.34
C VAL A 84 5.67 -5.79 -13.04
N LEU A 85 6.11 -4.74 -12.32
CA LEU A 85 6.46 -3.46 -12.93
C LEU A 85 7.64 -3.58 -13.90
N ALA A 86 8.67 -4.35 -13.52
CA ALA A 86 9.84 -4.58 -14.37
C ALA A 86 9.46 -5.24 -15.72
N ASN A 87 8.49 -6.15 -15.71
CA ASN A 87 8.08 -6.90 -16.89
C ASN A 87 6.99 -6.16 -17.70
N SER A 88 5.96 -5.64 -17.03
CA SER A 88 4.79 -5.02 -17.69
C SER A 88 4.98 -3.55 -18.02
N ARG A 89 5.93 -2.88 -17.36
CA ARG A 89 6.13 -1.42 -17.41
C ARG A 89 4.86 -0.64 -17.05
N SER A 90 3.94 -1.25 -16.35
CA SER A 90 2.65 -0.67 -15.95
C SER A 90 2.54 -0.58 -14.43
N LEU A 91 2.48 0.65 -13.93
CA LEU A 91 2.31 0.90 -12.49
C LEU A 91 0.96 0.38 -11.98
N ALA A 92 -0.09 0.40 -12.83
CA ALA A 92 -1.40 -0.14 -12.47
C ALA A 92 -1.33 -1.67 -12.21
N TRP A 93 -0.73 -2.45 -13.11
CA TRP A 93 -0.53 -3.89 -12.91
C TRP A 93 0.35 -4.19 -11.71
N ALA A 94 1.38 -3.38 -11.47
CA ALA A 94 2.28 -3.55 -10.34
C ALA A 94 1.57 -3.35 -8.99
N LEU A 95 0.74 -2.32 -8.87
CA LEU A 95 -0.05 -2.06 -7.67
C LEU A 95 -1.10 -3.15 -7.44
N LEU A 96 -1.76 -3.62 -8.49
CA LEU A 96 -2.70 -4.74 -8.38
C LEU A 96 -2.00 -6.02 -7.93
N ALA A 97 -0.83 -6.33 -8.48
CA ALA A 97 -0.06 -7.51 -8.08
C ALA A 97 0.39 -7.41 -6.61
N SER A 98 0.89 -6.25 -6.19
CA SER A 98 1.23 -5.99 -4.79
C SER A 98 0.02 -6.16 -3.87
N SER A 99 -1.14 -5.61 -4.24
CA SER A 99 -2.38 -5.74 -3.47
C SER A 99 -2.91 -7.18 -3.44
N ALA A 100 -2.86 -7.90 -4.56
CA ALA A 100 -3.28 -9.29 -4.62
C ALA A 100 -2.41 -10.20 -3.75
N VAL A 101 -1.07 -9.99 -3.76
CA VAL A 101 -0.14 -10.72 -2.90
C VAL A 101 -0.35 -10.34 -1.42
N SER A 102 -0.64 -9.07 -1.12
CA SER A 102 -1.00 -8.64 0.25
C SER A 102 -2.27 -9.35 0.73
N ALA A 103 -3.31 -9.41 -0.11
CA ALA A 103 -4.55 -10.13 0.19
C ALA A 103 -4.31 -11.62 0.42
N LEU A 104 -3.59 -12.27 -0.51
CA LEU A 104 -3.24 -13.69 -0.40
C LEU A 104 -2.45 -13.98 0.88
N PHE A 105 -1.45 -13.15 1.19
CA PHE A 105 -0.66 -13.28 2.41
C PHE A 105 -1.54 -13.24 3.66
N MET A 106 -2.44 -12.26 3.75
CA MET A 106 -3.35 -12.14 4.89
C MET A 106 -4.33 -13.31 4.99
N VAL A 107 -4.88 -13.78 3.88
CA VAL A 107 -5.74 -14.99 3.85
C VAL A 107 -4.96 -16.22 4.32
N LEU A 108 -3.70 -16.38 3.88
CA LEU A 108 -2.85 -17.49 4.34
C LEU A 108 -2.55 -17.40 5.84
N VAL A 109 -2.24 -16.22 6.38
CA VAL A 109 -2.01 -16.04 7.83
C VAL A 109 -3.28 -16.39 8.63
N LEU A 110 -4.45 -15.95 8.20
CA LEU A 110 -5.72 -16.24 8.86
C LEU A 110 -6.02 -17.74 8.92
N ASN A 111 -5.68 -18.50 7.86
CA ASN A 111 -5.98 -19.93 7.78
C ASN A 111 -4.88 -20.83 8.36
N LEU A 112 -3.61 -20.47 8.18
CA LEU A 112 -2.48 -21.33 8.57
C LEU A 112 -1.92 -20.99 9.96
N ALA A 113 -2.13 -19.76 10.44
CA ALA A 113 -1.61 -19.28 11.71
C ALA A 113 -2.65 -18.47 12.52
N PRO A 114 -3.91 -18.96 12.70
CA PRO A 114 -4.97 -18.19 13.36
C PRO A 114 -4.59 -17.77 14.79
N GLY A 115 -3.84 -18.59 15.51
CA GLY A 115 -3.37 -18.29 16.86
C GLY A 115 -2.45 -17.05 16.93
N LYS A 116 -1.81 -16.67 15.84
CA LYS A 116 -1.02 -15.42 15.79
C LYS A 116 -1.92 -14.18 15.71
N ILE A 117 -3.03 -14.27 14.99
CA ILE A 117 -4.05 -13.22 15.01
C ILE A 117 -4.66 -13.08 16.40
N ASP A 118 -4.96 -14.22 17.08
CA ASP A 118 -5.47 -14.20 18.45
C ASP A 118 -4.46 -13.56 19.42
N GLN A 119 -3.17 -13.82 19.24
CA GLN A 119 -2.10 -13.19 20.01
C GLN A 119 -2.08 -11.66 19.79
N MET A 120 -2.21 -11.19 18.55
CA MET A 120 -2.32 -9.76 18.25
C MET A 120 -3.57 -9.14 18.89
N VAL A 121 -4.71 -9.83 18.78
CA VAL A 121 -5.96 -9.37 19.42
C VAL A 121 -5.76 -9.21 20.92
N GLN A 122 -5.17 -10.19 21.62
CA GLN A 122 -4.90 -10.10 23.06
C GLN A 122 -4.02 -8.90 23.43
N ILE A 123 -3.02 -8.57 22.62
CA ILE A 123 -2.14 -7.43 22.86
C ILE A 123 -2.90 -6.11 22.72
N TYR A 124 -3.77 -5.99 21.73
CA TYR A 124 -4.49 -4.75 21.44
C TYR A 124 -5.83 -4.60 22.17
N GLN A 125 -6.41 -5.70 22.67
CA GLN A 125 -7.71 -5.71 23.35
C GLN A 125 -7.85 -4.65 24.45
N PRO A 126 -6.89 -4.52 25.42
CA PRO A 126 -7.04 -3.53 26.50
C PRO A 126 -7.10 -2.08 26.00
N MET A 127 -6.37 -1.78 24.95
CA MET A 127 -6.38 -0.45 24.34
C MET A 127 -7.71 -0.17 23.62
N PHE A 128 -8.24 -1.18 22.92
CA PHE A 128 -9.54 -1.08 22.26
C PHE A 128 -10.69 -0.95 23.26
N ASP A 129 -10.67 -1.71 24.34
CA ASP A 129 -11.70 -1.64 25.37
C ASP A 129 -11.75 -0.24 25.99
N ALA A 130 -10.59 0.32 26.38
CA ALA A 130 -10.51 1.67 26.90
C ALA A 130 -11.02 2.75 25.90
N TRP A 131 -10.68 2.59 24.62
CA TRP A 131 -11.14 3.49 23.56
C TRP A 131 -12.66 3.35 23.29
N LEU A 132 -13.18 2.13 23.24
CA LEU A 132 -14.60 1.87 23.05
C LEU A 132 -15.43 2.38 24.23
N ASP A 133 -14.94 2.21 25.46
CA ASP A 133 -15.63 2.74 26.66
C ASP A 133 -15.75 4.25 26.61
N GLU A 134 -14.73 4.96 26.13
CA GLU A 134 -14.80 6.41 25.93
C GLU A 134 -15.81 6.82 24.84
N LEU A 135 -15.82 6.10 23.71
CA LEU A 135 -16.79 6.36 22.63
C LEU A 135 -18.25 6.08 23.08
N LYS A 136 -18.46 4.99 23.82
CA LYS A 136 -19.79 4.59 24.29
C LYS A 136 -20.40 5.56 25.29
N LYS A 137 -19.60 6.34 26.02
CA LYS A 137 -20.11 7.37 26.93
C LYS A 137 -21.03 8.40 26.24
N ASN A 138 -20.75 8.68 24.95
CA ASN A 138 -21.49 9.65 24.16
C ASN A 138 -22.36 8.99 23.05
N ASP A 139 -22.41 7.65 23.00
CA ASP A 139 -23.13 6.89 21.97
C ASP A 139 -24.57 6.62 22.41
N THR A 140 -25.48 7.53 22.07
CA THR A 140 -26.90 7.40 22.34
C THR A 140 -27.61 6.38 21.45
N GLU A 141 -27.01 6.03 20.31
CA GLU A 141 -27.60 5.12 19.31
C GLU A 141 -27.05 3.70 19.38
N GLY A 142 -26.03 3.45 20.21
CA GLY A 142 -25.41 2.13 20.36
C GLY A 142 -24.61 1.65 19.14
N VAL A 143 -24.20 2.57 18.27
CA VAL A 143 -23.47 2.27 17.02
C VAL A 143 -22.16 1.53 17.29
N PHE A 144 -21.46 1.88 18.37
CA PHE A 144 -20.18 1.29 18.70
C PHE A 144 -20.26 -0.09 19.38
N ASN A 145 -21.49 -0.55 19.74
CA ASN A 145 -21.67 -1.88 20.34
C ASN A 145 -21.41 -3.04 19.36
N ALA A 146 -21.49 -2.78 18.05
CA ALA A 146 -21.27 -3.78 16.99
C ALA A 146 -19.80 -3.94 16.58
N ILE A 147 -18.86 -3.15 17.16
CA ILE A 147 -17.46 -3.22 16.79
C ILE A 147 -16.82 -4.49 17.35
N ASN A 148 -16.34 -5.33 16.44
CA ASN A 148 -15.59 -6.53 16.77
C ASN A 148 -14.09 -6.24 16.68
N VAL A 149 -13.39 -6.28 17.83
CA VAL A 149 -11.95 -5.99 17.91
C VAL A 149 -11.12 -6.88 17.00
N ARG A 150 -11.46 -8.18 16.90
CA ARG A 150 -10.76 -9.12 16.00
C ARG A 150 -10.84 -8.66 14.53
N SER A 151 -12.02 -8.25 14.07
CA SER A 151 -12.19 -7.75 12.70
C SER A 151 -11.36 -6.49 12.46
N VAL A 152 -11.36 -5.56 13.42
CA VAL A 152 -10.58 -4.32 13.33
C VAL A 152 -9.08 -4.62 13.24
N VAL A 153 -8.56 -5.54 14.07
CA VAL A 153 -7.15 -5.95 14.04
C VAL A 153 -6.78 -6.56 12.68
N ILE A 154 -7.63 -7.43 12.13
CA ILE A 154 -7.41 -8.07 10.83
C ILE A 154 -7.39 -7.01 9.70
N GLU A 155 -8.40 -6.15 9.66
CA GLU A 155 -8.52 -5.11 8.63
C GLU A 155 -7.38 -4.09 8.74
N ALA A 156 -7.01 -3.67 9.95
CA ALA A 156 -5.89 -2.76 10.18
C ALA A 156 -4.56 -3.38 9.75
N THR A 157 -4.32 -4.66 10.08
CA THR A 157 -3.12 -5.38 9.66
C THR A 157 -3.05 -5.50 8.13
N ALA A 158 -4.15 -5.87 7.49
CA ALA A 158 -4.24 -5.91 6.03
C ALA A 158 -3.99 -4.52 5.39
N MET A 159 -4.50 -3.45 6.02
CA MET A 159 -4.26 -2.07 5.59
C MET A 159 -2.77 -1.71 5.69
N VAL A 160 -2.12 -2.03 6.81
CA VAL A 160 -0.68 -1.81 6.99
C VAL A 160 0.13 -2.56 5.93
N VAL A 161 -0.18 -3.82 5.66
CA VAL A 161 0.52 -4.62 4.65
C VAL A 161 0.40 -3.99 3.26
N VAL A 162 -0.81 -3.65 2.81
CA VAL A 162 -1.03 -3.16 1.45
C VAL A 162 -0.57 -1.71 1.26
N ILE A 163 -0.77 -0.82 2.23
CA ILE A 163 -0.27 0.57 2.14
C ILE A 163 1.25 0.57 2.13
N SER A 164 1.87 -0.17 3.07
CA SER A 164 3.33 -0.22 3.21
C SER A 164 3.99 -0.87 2.00
N SER A 165 3.43 -1.95 1.44
CA SER A 165 3.95 -2.58 0.22
C SER A 165 3.83 -1.66 -1.00
N SER A 166 2.70 -0.96 -1.14
CA SER A 166 2.49 0.02 -2.21
C SER A 166 3.43 1.21 -2.07
N ALA A 167 3.61 1.75 -0.86
CA ALA A 167 4.57 2.82 -0.59
C ALA A 167 6.01 2.38 -0.89
N ALA A 168 6.40 1.18 -0.46
CA ALA A 168 7.71 0.59 -0.74
C ALA A 168 7.96 0.49 -2.25
N LEU A 169 6.98 0.00 -3.00
CA LEU A 169 7.04 -0.10 -4.46
C LEU A 169 7.18 1.28 -5.12
N LEU A 170 6.37 2.26 -4.73
CA LEU A 170 6.41 3.62 -5.27
C LEU A 170 7.74 4.32 -4.97
N VAL A 171 8.25 4.17 -3.74
CA VAL A 171 9.55 4.72 -3.33
C VAL A 171 10.70 4.04 -4.09
N ALA A 172 10.67 2.71 -4.23
CA ALA A 172 11.65 1.97 -5.02
C ALA A 172 11.66 2.46 -6.49
N ARG A 173 10.49 2.62 -7.10
CA ARG A 173 10.37 3.12 -8.48
C ARG A 173 10.84 4.57 -8.60
N TRP A 174 10.54 5.42 -7.61
CA TRP A 174 11.04 6.79 -7.56
C TRP A 174 12.58 6.83 -7.44
N LEU A 175 13.18 6.02 -6.57
CA LEU A 175 14.64 5.90 -6.44
C LEU A 175 15.26 5.40 -7.73
N GLN A 176 14.68 4.37 -8.36
CA GLN A 176 15.13 3.86 -9.65
C GLN A 176 15.08 4.95 -10.72
N ALA A 177 13.99 5.74 -10.78
CA ALA A 177 13.87 6.84 -11.72
C ALA A 177 14.93 7.92 -11.46
N LYS A 178 15.13 8.30 -10.21
CA LYS A 178 16.16 9.29 -9.84
C LYS A 178 17.58 8.86 -10.22
N LEU A 179 17.87 7.55 -10.18
CA LEU A 179 19.19 7.02 -10.50
C LEU A 179 19.41 6.84 -12.01
N TYR A 180 18.37 6.44 -12.75
CA TYR A 180 18.54 5.91 -14.12
C TYR A 180 17.64 6.57 -15.18
N ASN A 181 16.55 7.21 -14.78
CA ASN A 181 15.58 7.86 -15.67
C ASN A 181 14.92 9.07 -14.98
N PRO A 182 15.65 10.18 -14.76
CA PRO A 182 15.14 11.34 -14.06
C PRO A 182 13.83 11.87 -14.69
N GLY A 183 12.79 12.04 -13.86
CA GLY A 183 11.46 12.50 -14.30
C GLY A 183 10.48 11.40 -14.68
N GLY A 184 10.95 10.17 -14.99
CA GLY A 184 10.10 9.08 -15.45
C GLY A 184 9.01 8.68 -14.43
N PHE A 185 9.33 8.65 -13.14
CA PHE A 185 8.34 8.34 -12.11
C PHE A 185 7.18 9.35 -12.07
N LYS A 186 7.48 10.64 -12.23
CA LYS A 186 6.44 11.68 -12.25
C LYS A 186 5.44 11.43 -13.39
N GLN A 187 5.95 11.13 -14.58
CA GLN A 187 5.11 10.83 -15.74
C GLN A 187 4.27 9.58 -15.53
N GLU A 188 4.88 8.48 -15.04
CA GLU A 188 4.19 7.23 -14.76
C GLU A 188 3.10 7.40 -13.70
N PHE A 189 3.39 8.09 -12.60
CA PHE A 189 2.41 8.32 -11.54
C PHE A 189 1.28 9.23 -12.00
N HIS A 190 1.57 10.32 -12.70
CA HIS A 190 0.54 11.21 -13.25
C HIS A 190 -0.36 10.50 -14.27
N ASN A 191 0.15 9.47 -14.95
CA ASN A 191 -0.60 8.67 -15.92
C ASN A 191 -1.18 7.38 -15.33
N LEU A 192 -0.98 7.12 -14.03
CA LEU A 192 -1.53 5.95 -13.37
C LEU A 192 -3.06 5.96 -13.46
N ARG A 193 -3.60 5.07 -14.25
CA ARG A 193 -5.02 4.82 -14.45
C ARG A 193 -5.27 3.32 -14.43
N LEU A 194 -6.31 2.90 -13.74
CA LEU A 194 -6.76 1.51 -13.77
C LEU A 194 -7.56 1.26 -15.05
N LEU A 195 -7.42 0.08 -15.63
CA LEU A 195 -8.30 -0.33 -16.72
C LEU A 195 -9.72 -0.58 -16.20
N PRO A 196 -10.77 -0.43 -17.04
CA PRO A 196 -12.15 -0.67 -16.64
C PRO A 196 -12.36 -2.03 -15.94
N VAL A 197 -11.75 -3.09 -16.48
CA VAL A 197 -11.82 -4.44 -15.90
C VAL A 197 -11.16 -4.49 -14.50
N MET A 198 -10.02 -3.83 -14.31
CA MET A 198 -9.35 -3.76 -13.01
C MET A 198 -10.24 -3.10 -11.97
N SER A 199 -10.82 -1.95 -12.31
CA SER A 199 -11.71 -1.21 -11.42
C SER A 199 -12.99 -2.01 -11.12
N ALA A 200 -13.58 -2.66 -12.13
CA ALA A 200 -14.76 -3.50 -11.94
C ALA A 200 -14.49 -4.67 -11.00
N LEU A 201 -13.33 -5.34 -11.13
CA LEU A 201 -12.93 -6.42 -10.22
C LEU A 201 -12.72 -5.91 -8.79
N LEU A 202 -12.06 -4.76 -8.60
CA LEU A 202 -11.87 -4.19 -7.27
C LEU A 202 -13.20 -3.78 -6.63
N VAL A 203 -14.13 -3.19 -7.39
CA VAL A 203 -15.49 -2.86 -6.92
C VAL A 203 -16.25 -4.13 -6.53
N LEU A 204 -16.14 -5.21 -7.32
CA LEU A 204 -16.73 -6.49 -6.96
C LEU A 204 -16.17 -7.02 -5.63
N VAL A 205 -14.84 -6.96 -5.44
CA VAL A 205 -14.20 -7.36 -4.19
C VAL A 205 -14.69 -6.51 -3.03
N LEU A 206 -14.81 -5.18 -3.20
CA LEU A 206 -15.38 -4.28 -2.19
C LEU A 206 -16.81 -4.69 -1.82
N PHE A 207 -17.65 -4.97 -2.82
CA PHE A 207 -19.03 -5.39 -2.60
C PHE A 207 -19.09 -6.72 -1.82
N VAL A 208 -18.36 -7.74 -2.24
CA VAL A 208 -18.29 -9.04 -1.56
C VAL A 208 -17.79 -8.91 -0.14
N SER A 209 -16.75 -8.09 0.07
CA SER A 209 -16.17 -7.85 1.41
C SER A 209 -17.14 -7.17 2.38
N GLN A 210 -18.15 -6.44 1.89
CA GLN A 210 -19.19 -5.86 2.74
C GLN A 210 -20.29 -6.87 3.10
N GLN A 211 -20.51 -7.89 2.28
CA GLN A 211 -21.56 -8.89 2.52
C GLN A 211 -21.10 -10.02 3.45
N TYR A 212 -19.81 -10.36 3.43
CA TYR A 212 -19.25 -11.50 4.15
C TYR A 212 -18.15 -11.06 5.11
N GLN A 213 -18.34 -11.37 6.40
CA GLN A 213 -17.38 -10.97 7.45
C GLN A 213 -15.99 -11.56 7.21
N GLU A 214 -15.91 -12.79 6.71
CA GLU A 214 -14.66 -13.48 6.42
C GLU A 214 -13.89 -12.82 5.25
N ALA A 215 -14.62 -12.16 4.35
CA ALA A 215 -14.03 -11.47 3.20
C ALA A 215 -13.54 -10.04 3.52
N ARG A 216 -13.82 -9.51 4.73
CA ARG A 216 -13.44 -8.13 5.10
C ARG A 216 -11.94 -7.88 5.05
N VAL A 217 -11.12 -8.91 5.24
CA VAL A 217 -9.67 -8.86 5.06
C VAL A 217 -9.25 -8.39 3.65
N LEU A 218 -10.12 -8.50 2.66
CA LEU A 218 -9.90 -8.08 1.27
C LEU A 218 -10.24 -6.60 1.02
N LEU A 219 -10.95 -5.93 1.96
CA LEU A 219 -11.29 -4.51 1.83
C LEU A 219 -10.06 -3.62 1.61
N PRO A 220 -9.02 -3.65 2.47
CA PRO A 220 -7.85 -2.80 2.28
C PRO A 220 -7.10 -3.05 0.97
N PRO A 221 -6.82 -4.31 0.55
CA PRO A 221 -6.20 -4.58 -0.74
C PRO A 221 -7.02 -4.10 -1.95
N ALA A 222 -8.34 -4.01 -1.85
CA ALA A 222 -9.17 -3.47 -2.92
C ALA A 222 -9.23 -1.94 -2.92
N ILE A 223 -9.22 -1.31 -1.75
CA ILE A 223 -9.28 0.15 -1.60
C ILE A 223 -8.00 0.84 -2.07
N VAL A 224 -6.83 0.33 -1.69
CA VAL A 224 -5.56 1.04 -1.87
C VAL A 224 -5.20 1.31 -3.33
N PRO A 225 -5.34 0.39 -4.29
CA PRO A 225 -5.11 0.69 -5.71
C PRO A 225 -6.05 1.76 -6.27
N LEU A 226 -7.33 1.74 -5.87
CA LEU A 226 -8.30 2.75 -6.27
C LEU A 226 -7.94 4.12 -5.69
N LEU A 227 -7.58 4.17 -4.41
CA LEU A 227 -7.15 5.40 -3.76
C LEU A 227 -5.91 5.99 -4.43
N LEU A 228 -4.89 5.17 -4.73
CA LEU A 228 -3.67 5.61 -5.41
C LEU A 228 -3.95 6.09 -6.83
N ALA A 229 -4.87 5.47 -7.56
CA ALA A 229 -5.31 5.93 -8.87
C ALA A 229 -6.04 7.28 -8.79
N GLY A 230 -6.87 7.49 -7.75
CA GLY A 230 -7.53 8.77 -7.47
C GLY A 230 -6.54 9.88 -7.11
N LEU A 231 -5.57 9.60 -6.25
CA LEU A 231 -4.47 10.52 -5.95
C LEU A 231 -3.67 10.86 -7.22
N ALA A 232 -3.36 9.88 -8.03
CA ALA A 232 -2.65 10.07 -9.30
C ALA A 232 -3.44 10.93 -10.29
N LEU A 233 -4.77 10.81 -10.32
CA LEU A 233 -5.65 11.66 -11.11
C LEU A 233 -5.51 13.14 -10.69
N VAL A 234 -5.60 13.42 -9.38
CA VAL A 234 -5.45 14.78 -8.84
C VAL A 234 -4.07 15.35 -9.15
N HIS A 235 -3.00 14.57 -8.92
CA HIS A 235 -1.64 14.98 -9.25
C HIS A 235 -1.43 15.20 -10.75
N GLY A 236 -2.04 14.38 -11.59
CA GLY A 236 -2.02 14.52 -13.04
C GLY A 236 -2.65 15.83 -13.51
N PHE A 237 -3.80 16.22 -12.93
CA PHE A 237 -4.44 17.52 -13.23
C PHE A 237 -3.66 18.70 -12.66
N ALA A 238 -3.22 18.61 -11.40
CA ALA A 238 -2.41 19.64 -10.79
C ALA A 238 -1.11 19.87 -11.57
N GLY A 239 -0.46 18.80 -12.00
CA GLY A 239 0.82 18.86 -12.73
C GLY A 239 0.81 19.59 -14.08
N ARG A 240 -0.39 19.90 -14.61
CA ARG A 240 -0.56 20.69 -15.85
C ARG A 240 -0.48 22.21 -15.63
N LYS A 241 -0.63 22.66 -14.37
CA LYS A 241 -0.56 24.08 -14.03
C LYS A 241 0.83 24.44 -13.53
N PRO A 242 1.41 25.59 -13.96
CA PRO A 242 2.57 26.15 -13.30
C PRO A 242 2.19 26.51 -11.85
N ASN A 243 3.11 26.36 -10.91
CA ASN A 243 2.90 26.66 -9.47
C ASN A 243 1.73 25.87 -8.82
N ASN A 244 1.65 24.59 -9.07
CA ASN A 244 0.61 23.69 -8.54
C ASN A 244 0.76 23.32 -7.05
N GLY A 245 1.85 23.74 -6.39
CA GLY A 245 2.12 23.44 -4.98
C GLY A 245 0.98 23.85 -4.05
N PRO A 246 0.50 25.09 -4.06
CA PRO A 246 -0.61 25.52 -3.21
C PRO A 246 -1.88 24.70 -3.44
N LEU A 247 -2.21 24.34 -4.68
CA LEU A 247 -3.38 23.52 -5.00
C LEU A 247 -3.31 22.14 -4.32
N LEU A 248 -2.15 21.49 -4.37
CA LEU A 248 -1.95 20.20 -3.72
C LEU A 248 -1.98 20.32 -2.19
N VAL A 249 -1.43 21.40 -1.64
CA VAL A 249 -1.49 21.64 -0.18
C VAL A 249 -2.96 21.77 0.26
N PHE A 250 -3.78 22.61 -0.39
CA PHE A 250 -5.20 22.76 -0.07
C PHE A 250 -5.98 21.44 -0.26
N PHE A 251 -5.64 20.68 -1.30
CA PHE A 251 -6.23 19.37 -1.53
C PHE A 251 -5.95 18.41 -0.36
N TYR A 252 -4.69 18.31 0.10
CA TYR A 252 -4.35 17.42 1.22
C TYR A 252 -4.92 17.90 2.56
N ILE A 253 -4.97 19.21 2.80
CA ILE A 253 -5.67 19.76 3.95
C ILE A 253 -7.14 19.35 3.90
N GLY A 254 -7.83 19.57 2.78
CA GLY A 254 -9.23 19.16 2.60
C GLY A 254 -9.43 17.66 2.78
N LEU A 255 -8.51 16.84 2.28
CA LEU A 255 -8.56 15.39 2.43
C LEU A 255 -8.50 14.96 3.91
N VAL A 256 -7.62 15.58 4.71
CA VAL A 256 -7.49 15.29 6.14
C VAL A 256 -8.75 15.71 6.90
N PHE A 257 -9.29 16.91 6.62
CA PHE A 257 -10.47 17.42 7.31
C PHE A 257 -11.81 16.84 6.84
N SER A 258 -11.81 16.10 5.73
CA SER A 258 -13.04 15.52 5.16
C SER A 258 -13.58 14.29 5.91
N ALA A 259 -12.93 13.85 7.00
CA ALA A 259 -13.34 12.72 7.83
C ALA A 259 -13.70 11.45 7.01
N GLY A 260 -12.91 11.13 5.98
CA GLY A 260 -13.10 9.96 5.11
C GLY A 260 -13.91 10.21 3.85
N LEU A 261 -14.77 11.25 3.80
CA LEU A 261 -15.52 11.59 2.59
C LEU A 261 -14.62 11.87 1.40
N GLY A 262 -13.48 12.56 1.61
CA GLY A 262 -12.49 12.82 0.58
C GLY A 262 -11.88 11.56 -0.01
N VAL A 263 -11.65 10.54 0.81
CA VAL A 263 -11.17 9.22 0.36
C VAL A 263 -12.23 8.54 -0.52
N MET A 264 -13.50 8.57 -0.11
CA MET A 264 -14.61 8.02 -0.90
C MET A 264 -14.74 8.72 -2.26
N LEU A 265 -14.63 10.05 -2.28
CA LEU A 265 -14.66 10.84 -3.53
C LEU A 265 -13.48 10.53 -4.44
N LEU A 266 -12.28 10.31 -3.88
CA LEU A 266 -11.11 9.90 -4.66
C LEU A 266 -11.29 8.53 -5.30
N ILE A 267 -11.83 7.56 -4.55
CA ILE A 267 -12.14 6.22 -5.05
C ILE A 267 -13.19 6.31 -6.17
N ALA A 268 -14.27 7.06 -5.95
CA ALA A 268 -15.30 7.27 -6.96
C ALA A 268 -14.73 7.92 -8.23
N ALA A 269 -13.88 8.95 -8.08
CA ALA A 269 -13.21 9.61 -9.20
C ALA A 269 -12.28 8.65 -9.96
N ALA A 270 -11.53 7.77 -9.26
CA ALA A 270 -10.68 6.77 -9.89
C ALA A 270 -11.50 5.75 -10.70
N ILE A 271 -12.63 5.28 -10.14
CA ILE A 271 -13.54 4.38 -10.84
C ILE A 271 -14.10 5.07 -12.09
N MET A 272 -14.62 6.28 -11.96
CA MET A 272 -15.14 7.03 -13.12
C MET A 272 -14.06 7.29 -14.18
N ASP A 273 -12.82 7.65 -13.78
CA ASP A 273 -11.72 7.87 -14.72
C ASP A 273 -11.35 6.58 -15.47
N SER A 274 -11.45 5.41 -14.83
CA SER A 274 -11.16 4.13 -15.48
C SER A 274 -12.06 3.87 -16.68
N PHE A 275 -13.33 4.31 -16.65
CA PHE A 275 -14.29 4.14 -17.76
C PHE A 275 -14.31 5.35 -18.70
N ALA A 276 -14.24 6.57 -18.16
CA ALA A 276 -14.48 7.80 -18.94
C ALA A 276 -13.22 8.42 -19.54
N ASP A 277 -12.02 8.02 -19.11
CA ASP A 277 -10.74 8.59 -19.51
C ASP A 277 -10.72 10.12 -19.48
N PHE A 278 -10.90 10.69 -18.30
CA PHE A 278 -10.91 12.13 -18.12
C PHE A 278 -9.64 12.80 -18.62
N ARG A 279 -8.50 12.11 -18.54
CA ARG A 279 -7.19 12.66 -18.90
C ARG A 279 -7.07 12.94 -20.39
N SER A 280 -7.53 12.04 -21.24
CA SER A 280 -7.54 12.23 -22.71
C SER A 280 -8.56 13.30 -23.15
N ARG A 281 -9.74 13.35 -22.48
CA ARG A 281 -10.78 14.33 -22.80
C ARG A 281 -10.34 15.76 -22.50
N PHE A 282 -9.61 15.94 -21.40
CA PHE A 282 -9.08 17.26 -21.03
C PHE A 282 -7.89 17.69 -21.89
N GLN A 283 -7.08 16.77 -22.44
CA GLN A 283 -6.02 17.13 -23.39
C GLN A 283 -6.59 17.73 -24.70
N LYS A 284 -7.60 17.07 -25.28
CA LYS A 284 -8.25 17.54 -26.53
C LYS A 284 -8.96 18.90 -26.44
N ARG A 285 -9.16 19.42 -25.24
CA ARG A 285 -9.87 20.70 -25.04
C ARG A 285 -8.92 21.89 -24.99
N TYR A 286 -7.62 21.65 -24.92
CA TYR A 286 -6.57 22.69 -24.85
C TYR A 286 -5.59 22.65 -26.04
N GLU A 287 -5.78 21.71 -26.97
CA GLU A 287 -5.22 21.72 -28.34
C GLU A 287 -6.23 22.41 -29.29
#